data_4841fa65c96e91345d43bdd98ed58938
#
_entry.id   4841fa65c96e91345d43bdd98ed58938
#
_cell.length_a   1.000
_cell.length_b   1.000
_cell.length_c   1.000
_cell.angle_alpha   90.00
_cell.angle_beta   90.00
_cell.angle_gamma   90.00
#
_symmetry.space_group_name_H-M   'P 1'
#
loop_
_entity.id
_entity.type
_entity.pdbx_description
1 polymer ?
#
loop_
_entity_poly.entity_id
_entity_poly.type
_entity_poly.pdbx_seq_one_letter_code
_entity_poly.pdbx_strand_id
1 'polypeptide(L)'
;MAVPLAALVLAGCGAASGGGSGGGGRAAASCVGPYLDDQPPGTAGIRGAAAPATVAPGATVTIHGHWYTSTCNDTGGHDPLKPLPPVRLTLTLPGGQVQQLGEFTPGGPDLGFSSPVQIPAGAARGTATMADDRDPQASYAFQVLPTP
;
A
#
# COMPACT_ATOMS: atom_id res chain seq x y z
N MET A 1 -29.84 -28.84 -45.11
CA MET A 1 -28.98 -28.21 -44.10
C MET A 1 -29.94 -27.53 -43.15
N ALA A 2 -30.12 -28.08 -41.95
CA ALA A 2 -31.06 -27.58 -40.95
C ALA A 2 -30.27 -26.82 -39.85
N VAL A 3 -30.71 -25.60 -39.55
CA VAL A 3 -30.16 -24.75 -38.47
C VAL A 3 -31.09 -24.91 -37.25
N PRO A 4 -30.61 -25.27 -36.06
CA PRO A 4 -31.44 -25.26 -34.88
C PRO A 4 -31.48 -23.89 -34.22
N LEU A 5 -32.66 -23.43 -33.94
CA LEU A 5 -33.02 -22.26 -33.13
C LEU A 5 -32.73 -22.57 -31.65
N ALA A 6 -31.86 -21.76 -31.01
CA ALA A 6 -31.66 -21.84 -29.56
C ALA A 6 -32.58 -20.85 -28.85
N ALA A 7 -33.39 -21.34 -27.94
CA ALA A 7 -34.33 -20.58 -27.12
C ALA A 7 -33.60 -19.86 -25.98
N LEU A 8 -33.82 -18.55 -25.85
CA LEU A 8 -33.43 -17.74 -24.69
C LEU A 8 -34.44 -17.97 -23.56
N VAL A 9 -33.98 -18.45 -22.43
CA VAL A 9 -34.75 -18.48 -21.17
C VAL A 9 -34.35 -17.24 -20.35
N LEU A 10 -35.32 -16.30 -20.22
CA LEU A 10 -35.21 -15.21 -19.25
C LEU A 10 -35.60 -15.73 -17.87
N ALA A 11 -34.66 -15.82 -16.95
CA ALA A 11 -34.90 -16.04 -15.55
C ALA A 11 -35.14 -14.70 -14.84
N GLY A 12 -36.32 -14.56 -14.23
CA GLY A 12 -36.77 -13.35 -13.60
C GLY A 12 -36.05 -13.01 -12.31
N CYS A 13 -35.85 -11.70 -12.10
CA CYS A 13 -35.46 -11.08 -10.82
C CYS A 13 -36.61 -11.17 -9.84
N GLY A 14 -36.45 -11.98 -8.78
CA GLY A 14 -37.30 -11.95 -7.60
C GLY A 14 -36.81 -10.84 -6.67
N ALA A 15 -37.62 -9.76 -6.54
CA ALA A 15 -37.46 -8.78 -5.49
C ALA A 15 -37.94 -9.34 -4.16
N ALA A 16 -37.08 -9.71 -3.24
CA ALA A 16 -37.40 -9.99 -1.86
C ALA A 16 -37.28 -8.69 -1.03
N SER A 17 -38.41 -8.03 -0.80
CA SER A 17 -38.58 -6.99 0.19
C SER A 17 -38.62 -7.64 1.57
N GLY A 18 -37.51 -7.78 2.24
CA GLY A 18 -37.35 -8.15 3.64
C GLY A 18 -37.06 -6.93 4.50
N GLY A 19 -38.09 -6.34 5.11
CA GLY A 19 -37.97 -5.39 6.19
C GLY A 19 -37.33 -6.09 7.40
N GLY A 20 -36.12 -5.73 7.76
CA GLY A 20 -35.41 -6.20 8.93
C GLY A 20 -34.94 -5.02 9.74
N SER A 21 -35.55 -4.86 10.90
CA SER A 21 -35.33 -3.92 11.98
C SER A 21 -33.87 -3.67 12.32
N GLY A 22 -33.53 -2.38 12.52
CA GLY A 22 -32.62 -1.81 13.48
C GLY A 22 -31.50 -2.69 14.06
N GLY A 23 -30.51 -3.09 13.28
CA GLY A 23 -29.19 -3.40 13.77
C GLY A 23 -28.34 -2.17 13.57
N GLY A 24 -27.98 -1.45 14.65
CA GLY A 24 -26.96 -0.42 14.59
C GLY A 24 -25.71 -1.01 14.00
N GLY A 25 -25.50 -0.79 12.70
CA GLY A 25 -24.29 -1.13 12.03
C GLY A 25 -23.18 -0.39 12.76
N ARG A 26 -22.38 -1.12 13.55
CA ARG A 26 -21.10 -0.63 13.99
C ARG A 26 -20.37 -0.26 12.72
N ALA A 27 -20.17 1.05 12.52
CA ALA A 27 -19.26 1.52 11.50
C ALA A 27 -17.98 0.72 11.69
N ALA A 28 -17.61 -0.08 10.70
CA ALA A 28 -16.37 -0.83 10.77
C ALA A 28 -15.26 0.23 10.83
N ALA A 29 -14.54 0.23 11.96
CA ALA A 29 -13.40 1.09 12.14
C ALA A 29 -12.44 0.90 10.96
N SER A 30 -12.18 1.96 10.21
CA SER A 30 -11.28 1.93 9.06
C SER A 30 -9.97 2.60 9.43
N CYS A 31 -9.10 1.90 10.18
CA CYS A 31 -7.77 2.39 10.39
C CYS A 31 -6.99 2.46 9.08
N VAL A 32 -6.31 3.57 8.86
CA VAL A 32 -5.24 3.61 7.89
C VAL A 32 -4.15 2.68 8.42
N GLY A 33 -4.00 1.52 7.78
CA GLY A 33 -2.92 0.57 8.11
C GLY A 33 -1.59 1.06 7.57
N PRO A 34 -0.48 0.39 7.94
CA PRO A 34 0.84 0.70 7.43
C PRO A 34 0.88 0.73 5.90
N TYR A 35 1.57 1.72 5.34
CA TYR A 35 1.84 1.79 3.91
C TYR A 35 3.19 2.45 3.64
N LEU A 36 3.70 2.26 2.42
CA LEU A 36 4.93 2.87 1.90
C LEU A 36 4.58 3.78 0.73
N ASP A 37 5.24 4.94 0.64
CA ASP A 37 5.21 5.83 -0.53
C ASP A 37 6.45 6.74 -0.59
N ASP A 38 6.48 7.68 -1.54
CA ASP A 38 7.55 8.66 -1.72
C ASP A 38 7.22 10.04 -1.12
N GLN A 39 6.14 10.14 -0.33
CA GLN A 39 5.72 11.41 0.27
C GLN A 39 6.28 11.54 1.70
N PRO A 40 6.84 12.71 2.08
CA PRO A 40 7.34 12.93 3.43
C PRO A 40 6.26 12.76 4.50
N PRO A 41 6.62 12.30 5.72
CA PRO A 41 5.72 12.23 6.85
C PRO A 41 5.01 13.56 7.12
N GLY A 42 3.72 13.48 7.47
CA GLY A 42 2.88 14.67 7.72
C GLY A 42 2.35 15.35 6.46
N THR A 43 2.70 14.88 5.28
CA THR A 43 2.02 15.28 4.05
C THR A 43 0.63 14.64 4.08
N ALA A 44 -0.41 15.45 4.24
CA ALA A 44 -1.80 14.97 4.20
C ALA A 44 -2.14 14.53 2.77
N GLY A 45 -1.68 13.35 2.39
CA GLY A 45 -1.93 12.71 1.12
C GLY A 45 -2.94 11.57 1.28
N ILE A 46 -3.82 11.43 0.33
CA ILE A 46 -4.64 10.23 0.20
C ILE A 46 -3.69 9.12 -0.29
N ARG A 47 -3.62 8.03 0.45
CA ARG A 47 -2.86 6.82 0.06
C ARG A 47 -3.06 6.52 -1.43
N GLY A 48 -1.96 6.47 -2.19
CA GLY A 48 -1.99 6.14 -3.62
C GLY A 48 -2.45 7.27 -4.56
N ALA A 49 -2.56 8.52 -4.10
CA ALA A 49 -2.98 9.64 -4.94
C ALA A 49 -1.86 10.21 -5.82
N ALA A 50 -0.60 10.00 -5.45
CA ALA A 50 0.54 10.43 -6.26
C ALA A 50 0.90 9.38 -7.33
N ALA A 51 1.34 9.84 -8.50
CA ALA A 51 1.95 8.95 -9.47
C ALA A 51 3.23 8.34 -8.87
N PRO A 52 3.53 7.05 -9.12
CA PRO A 52 4.75 6.43 -8.62
C PRO A 52 6.00 7.22 -9.02
N ALA A 53 6.95 7.36 -8.11
CA ALA A 53 8.22 8.02 -8.39
C ALA A 53 8.91 7.43 -9.62
N THR A 54 9.64 8.28 -10.34
CA THR A 54 10.55 7.87 -11.41
C THR A 54 11.98 8.21 -10.99
N VAL A 55 12.86 7.23 -10.98
CA VAL A 55 14.21 7.33 -10.44
C VAL A 55 15.23 6.87 -11.49
N ALA A 56 16.29 7.63 -11.69
CA ALA A 56 17.38 7.22 -12.58
C ALA A 56 18.30 6.18 -11.92
N PRO A 57 18.90 5.25 -12.69
CA PRO A 57 20.02 4.45 -12.19
C PRO A 57 21.13 5.34 -11.62
N GLY A 58 21.67 4.99 -10.46
CA GLY A 58 22.65 5.78 -9.73
C GLY A 58 22.09 6.89 -8.85
N ALA A 59 20.82 7.22 -8.95
CA ALA A 59 20.18 8.22 -8.09
C ALA A 59 19.68 7.63 -6.78
N THR A 60 19.36 8.51 -5.82
CA THR A 60 18.74 8.14 -4.55
C THR A 60 17.26 8.50 -4.58
N VAL A 61 16.41 7.61 -4.12
CA VAL A 61 15.00 7.85 -3.80
C VAL A 61 14.81 7.69 -2.31
N THR A 62 13.97 8.52 -1.69
CA THR A 62 13.57 8.32 -0.30
C THR A 62 12.16 7.76 -0.28
N ILE A 63 12.00 6.62 0.35
CA ILE A 63 10.69 6.01 0.58
C ILE A 63 10.33 6.17 2.05
N HIS A 64 9.10 6.51 2.31
CA HIS A 64 8.57 6.76 3.64
C HIS A 64 7.59 5.67 4.02
N GLY A 65 7.69 5.22 5.28
CA GLY A 65 6.68 4.39 5.91
C GLY A 65 5.73 5.26 6.73
N HIS A 66 4.45 4.94 6.72
CA HIS A 66 3.41 5.70 7.40
C HIS A 66 2.50 4.77 8.20
N TRP A 67 2.02 5.27 9.34
CA TRP A 67 1.02 4.62 10.19
C TRP A 67 1.38 3.20 10.63
N TYR A 68 2.65 2.99 10.95
CA TYR A 68 3.13 1.75 11.55
C TYR A 68 2.74 1.70 13.03
N THR A 69 1.44 1.61 13.28
CA THR A 69 0.85 1.59 14.62
C THR A 69 0.14 0.27 14.91
N SER A 70 0.23 -0.18 16.16
CA SER A 70 -0.50 -1.34 16.67
C SER A 70 -1.87 -0.98 17.26
N THR A 71 -2.19 0.31 17.35
CA THR A 71 -3.45 0.83 17.90
C THR A 71 -4.17 1.71 16.90
N CYS A 72 -5.48 1.83 17.07
CA CYS A 72 -6.38 2.53 16.17
C CYS A 72 -7.37 3.37 16.96
N ASN A 73 -7.53 4.65 16.60
CA ASN A 73 -8.39 5.61 17.30
C ASN A 73 -9.52 6.16 16.43
N ASP A 74 -9.88 5.49 15.34
CA ASP A 74 -10.89 5.98 14.40
C ASP A 74 -12.35 5.83 14.87
N THR A 75 -12.58 5.14 15.98
CA THR A 75 -13.91 4.99 16.61
C THR A 75 -14.11 5.90 17.83
N GLY A 76 -13.36 7.02 17.92
CA GLY A 76 -13.45 7.97 19.03
C GLY A 76 -12.62 7.59 20.25
N GLY A 77 -11.71 6.64 20.12
CA GLY A 77 -10.69 6.37 21.12
C GLY A 77 -9.70 7.53 21.24
N HIS A 78 -9.19 7.78 22.44
CA HIS A 78 -8.21 8.82 22.74
C HIS A 78 -6.89 8.25 23.27
N ASP A 79 -6.73 6.93 23.21
CA ASP A 79 -5.49 6.30 23.66
C ASP A 79 -4.31 6.70 22.76
N PRO A 80 -3.13 6.91 23.33
CA PRO A 80 -1.95 7.19 22.53
C PRO A 80 -1.69 6.08 21.51
N LEU A 81 -1.43 6.48 20.27
CA LEU A 81 -0.98 5.52 19.25
C LEU A 81 0.33 4.88 19.68
N LYS A 82 0.43 3.57 19.51
CA LYS A 82 1.63 2.79 19.86
C LYS A 82 2.33 2.34 18.58
N PRO A 83 3.63 2.61 18.45
CA PRO A 83 4.38 2.16 17.29
C PRO A 83 4.41 0.64 17.22
N LEU A 84 4.47 0.13 16.01
CA LEU A 84 4.80 -1.27 15.77
C LEU A 84 6.28 -1.52 16.07
N PRO A 85 6.68 -2.79 16.31
CA PRO A 85 8.08 -3.18 16.34
C PRO A 85 8.82 -2.72 15.07
N PRO A 86 10.16 -2.62 15.12
CA PRO A 86 10.96 -2.34 13.94
C PRO A 86 10.64 -3.30 12.79
N VAL A 87 10.66 -2.77 11.57
CA VAL A 87 10.36 -3.52 10.35
C VAL A 87 11.59 -3.60 9.47
N ARG A 88 11.75 -4.69 8.73
CA ARG A 88 12.81 -4.86 7.74
C ARG A 88 12.29 -4.54 6.37
N LEU A 89 13.08 -3.78 5.63
CA LEU A 89 12.73 -3.41 4.26
C LEU A 89 13.60 -4.18 3.26
N THR A 90 12.95 -4.57 2.18
CA THR A 90 13.56 -5.23 1.05
C THR A 90 13.24 -4.48 -0.23
N LEU A 91 14.23 -4.20 -1.05
CA LEU A 91 14.09 -3.67 -2.39
C LEU A 91 14.27 -4.78 -3.41
N THR A 92 13.30 -4.99 -4.27
CA THR A 92 13.40 -5.81 -5.46
C THR A 92 13.58 -4.90 -6.67
N LEU A 93 14.73 -4.98 -7.33
CA LEU A 93 15.05 -4.21 -8.52
C LEU A 93 14.44 -4.86 -9.79
N PRO A 94 14.29 -4.10 -10.87
CA PRO A 94 13.99 -4.66 -12.18
C PRO A 94 14.99 -5.77 -12.54
N GLY A 95 14.49 -6.92 -12.96
CA GLY A 95 15.32 -8.12 -13.20
C GLY A 95 15.41 -9.08 -12.02
N GLY A 96 14.78 -8.76 -10.88
CA GLY A 96 14.61 -9.68 -9.75
C GLY A 96 15.75 -9.66 -8.72
N GLN A 97 16.74 -8.78 -8.86
CA GLN A 97 17.77 -8.63 -7.83
C GLN A 97 17.16 -8.07 -6.54
N VAL A 98 17.42 -8.73 -5.42
CA VAL A 98 16.90 -8.38 -4.09
C VAL A 98 18.01 -7.76 -3.24
N GLN A 99 17.71 -6.64 -2.61
CA GLN A 99 18.59 -5.91 -1.70
C GLN A 99 17.90 -5.75 -0.34
N GLN A 100 18.55 -6.18 0.74
CA GLN A 100 18.11 -5.88 2.11
C GLN A 100 18.54 -4.47 2.48
N LEU A 101 17.59 -3.65 2.94
CA LEU A 101 17.85 -2.24 3.27
C LEU A 101 18.09 -2.00 4.76
N GLY A 102 17.86 -3.02 5.60
CA GLY A 102 18.02 -2.94 7.05
C GLY A 102 16.70 -2.86 7.80
N GLU A 103 16.79 -2.44 9.07
CA GLU A 103 15.70 -2.38 10.01
C GLU A 103 15.36 -0.91 10.33
N PHE A 104 14.07 -0.58 10.37
CA PHE A 104 13.56 0.77 10.60
C PHE A 104 12.59 0.77 11.76
N THR A 105 12.83 1.66 12.72
CA THR A 105 11.95 1.83 13.89
C THR A 105 10.92 2.91 13.60
N PRO A 106 9.61 2.58 13.63
CA PRO A 106 8.56 3.57 13.47
C PRO A 106 8.57 4.63 14.56
N GLY A 107 8.36 5.89 14.19
CA GLY A 107 8.36 7.01 15.13
C GLY A 107 7.77 8.29 14.53
N GLY A 108 7.86 9.39 15.28
CA GLY A 108 7.29 10.67 14.86
C GLY A 108 5.75 10.74 14.92
N PRO A 109 5.15 11.80 14.37
CA PRO A 109 3.72 12.07 14.52
C PRO A 109 2.81 11.05 13.84
N ASP A 110 3.25 10.48 12.72
CA ASP A 110 2.52 9.45 11.95
C ASP A 110 3.04 8.04 12.20
N LEU A 111 3.91 7.87 13.22
CA LEU A 111 4.56 6.60 13.54
C LEU A 111 5.17 5.95 12.29
N GLY A 112 5.85 6.77 11.51
CA GLY A 112 6.49 6.38 10.25
C GLY A 112 8.01 6.26 10.37
N PHE A 113 8.66 6.19 9.22
CA PHE A 113 10.13 6.24 9.05
C PHE A 113 10.47 6.73 7.65
N SER A 114 11.76 7.03 7.43
CA SER A 114 12.28 7.40 6.11
C SER A 114 13.47 6.51 5.76
N SER A 115 13.46 5.97 4.56
CA SER A 115 14.50 5.09 4.02
C SER A 115 15.08 5.69 2.73
N PRO A 116 16.23 6.35 2.76
CA PRO A 116 16.95 6.72 1.54
C PRO A 116 17.54 5.46 0.90
N VAL A 117 17.27 5.28 -0.38
CA VAL A 117 17.67 4.10 -1.15
C VAL A 117 18.43 4.53 -2.38
N GLN A 118 19.66 4.09 -2.52
CA GLN A 118 20.44 4.31 -3.71
C GLN A 118 20.17 3.22 -4.74
N ILE A 119 19.74 3.62 -5.92
CA ILE A 119 19.55 2.71 -7.04
C ILE A 119 20.91 2.44 -7.67
N PRO A 120 21.33 1.19 -7.86
CA PRO A 120 22.60 0.89 -8.52
C PRO A 120 22.69 1.55 -9.91
N ALA A 121 23.87 2.09 -10.27
CA ALA A 121 24.09 2.72 -11.57
C ALA A 121 23.85 1.78 -12.76
N GLY A 122 24.03 0.47 -12.55
CA GLY A 122 23.76 -0.57 -13.55
C GLY A 122 22.36 -1.18 -13.46
N ALA A 123 21.43 -0.60 -12.68
CA ALA A 123 20.08 -1.14 -12.57
C ALA A 123 19.37 -1.12 -13.93
N ALA A 124 18.69 -2.22 -14.24
CA ALA A 124 17.86 -2.32 -15.44
C ALA A 124 16.66 -1.37 -15.36
N ARG A 125 16.12 -0.99 -16.51
CA ARG A 125 14.84 -0.26 -16.60
C ARG A 125 13.70 -1.15 -16.17
N GLY A 126 12.68 -0.56 -15.56
CA GLY A 126 11.45 -1.25 -15.20
C GLY A 126 10.96 -0.90 -13.81
N THR A 127 10.07 -1.70 -13.29
CA THR A 127 9.49 -1.51 -11.96
C THR A 127 10.42 -2.07 -10.89
N ALA A 128 10.75 -1.23 -9.91
CA ALA A 128 11.32 -1.64 -8.62
C ALA A 128 10.21 -1.66 -7.58
N THR A 129 10.32 -2.56 -6.60
CA THR A 129 9.34 -2.66 -5.51
C THR A 129 10.06 -2.71 -4.18
N MET A 130 9.69 -1.80 -3.28
CA MET A 130 10.05 -1.87 -1.88
C MET A 130 8.92 -2.55 -1.10
N ALA A 131 9.28 -3.40 -0.15
CA ALA A 131 8.33 -4.09 0.69
C ALA A 131 8.87 -4.26 2.11
N ASP A 132 7.97 -4.30 3.09
CA ASP A 132 8.31 -4.67 4.47
C ASP A 132 8.18 -6.18 4.71
N ASP A 133 8.55 -6.64 5.90
CA ASP A 133 8.51 -8.05 6.31
C ASP A 133 7.25 -8.44 7.09
N ARG A 134 6.18 -7.67 7.00
CA ARG A 134 4.95 -7.87 7.78
C ARG A 134 3.91 -8.70 7.03
N ASP A 135 2.90 -9.13 7.78
CA ASP A 135 1.70 -9.77 7.23
C ASP A 135 0.45 -9.05 7.79
N PRO A 136 -0.38 -8.39 6.97
CA PRO A 136 -0.18 -8.14 5.54
C PRO A 136 1.00 -7.18 5.26
N GLN A 137 1.71 -7.44 4.17
CA GLN A 137 2.88 -6.69 3.74
C GLN A 137 2.49 -5.32 3.17
N ALA A 138 3.15 -4.25 3.61
CA ALA A 138 3.12 -2.97 2.92
C ALA A 138 4.15 -2.97 1.78
N SER A 139 3.77 -2.45 0.63
CA SER A 139 4.66 -2.34 -0.53
C SER A 139 4.44 -1.07 -1.33
N TYR A 140 5.51 -0.59 -1.99
CA TYR A 140 5.50 0.55 -2.89
C TYR A 140 6.30 0.23 -4.14
N ALA A 141 5.69 0.46 -5.31
CA ALA A 141 6.34 0.25 -6.59
C ALA A 141 6.67 1.61 -7.24
N PHE A 142 7.86 1.72 -7.83
CA PHE A 142 8.32 2.91 -8.55
C PHE A 142 9.06 2.53 -9.83
N GLN A 143 9.29 3.51 -10.72
CA GLN A 143 9.91 3.25 -12.02
C GLN A 143 11.39 3.59 -11.98
N VAL A 144 12.23 2.66 -12.44
CA VAL A 144 13.65 2.90 -12.73
C VAL A 144 13.76 3.20 -14.22
N LEU A 145 13.98 4.46 -14.55
CA LEU A 145 14.13 4.93 -15.93
C LEU A 145 15.38 5.81 -16.05
N PRO A 146 16.10 5.80 -17.17
CA PRO A 146 17.18 6.74 -17.38
C PRO A 146 16.61 8.16 -17.41
N THR A 147 17.40 9.12 -16.93
CA THR A 147 17.13 10.53 -17.16
C THR A 147 17.14 10.80 -18.66
N PRO A 148 16.18 11.54 -19.19
CA PRO A 148 16.16 11.94 -20.59
C PRO A 148 17.39 12.75 -20.98
#